data_364bb497493ec769f6f6ba946c714084
#
_entry.id   364bb497493ec769f6f6ba946c714084
#
_cell.length_a   1.000
_cell.length_b   1.000
_cell.length_c   1.000
_cell.angle_alpha   90.00
_cell.angle_beta   90.00
_cell.angle_gamma   90.00
#
_symmetry.space_group_name_H-M   'P 1'
#
loop_
_entity.id
_entity.type
_entity.pdbx_description
1 polymer ?
#
loop_
_entity_poly.entity_id
_entity_poly.type
_entity_poly.pdbx_seq_one_letter_code
_entity_poly.pdbx_strand_id
1 'polypeptide(L)'
;MDKMDIFGYRYIPGYKTKSRYLVVEIKKGEAADDVIGQIMKYVDWIQGEYAYGDYSMIEAYVVASGFSDSVSQKRDRECVRHYTKGCRPAIPCIWSSVKLVEYEFIDNKLSLKEV
;
A
#
# COMPACT_ATOMS: atom_id res chain seq x y z
N MET A 1 7.24 -10.64 -12.59
CA MET A 1 6.72 -9.55 -11.74
C MET A 1 7.66 -8.36 -11.71
N ASP A 2 7.15 -7.18 -11.82
CA ASP A 2 7.95 -5.98 -11.69
C ASP A 2 8.54 -5.86 -10.29
N LYS A 3 9.64 -5.16 -10.19
CA LYS A 3 10.36 -5.02 -8.92
C LYS A 3 9.70 -3.93 -8.06
N MET A 4 9.38 -4.26 -6.81
CA MET A 4 8.93 -3.28 -5.83
C MET A 4 10.09 -2.40 -5.39
N ASP A 5 9.84 -1.11 -5.12
CA ASP A 5 10.88 -0.21 -4.60
C ASP A 5 11.26 -0.60 -3.18
N ILE A 6 10.27 -0.75 -2.31
CA ILE A 6 10.49 -1.20 -0.93
C ILE A 6 9.43 -2.22 -0.56
N PHE A 7 9.89 -3.36 -0.04
CA PHE A 7 9.02 -4.37 0.56
C PHE A 7 9.57 -4.70 1.94
N GLY A 8 8.72 -4.65 2.94
CA GLY A 8 9.10 -4.92 4.32
C GLY A 8 8.03 -5.69 5.08
N TYR A 9 8.36 -6.06 6.30
CA TYR A 9 7.41 -6.77 7.15
C TYR A 9 7.71 -6.48 8.62
N ARG A 10 6.69 -6.71 9.46
CA ARG A 10 6.80 -6.56 10.91
C ARG A 10 6.50 -7.90 11.57
N TYR A 11 7.30 -8.26 12.55
CA TYR A 11 7.07 -9.43 13.38
C TYR A 11 6.16 -9.10 14.56
N ILE A 12 5.47 -10.12 15.07
CA ILE A 12 4.84 -10.04 16.38
C ILE A 12 5.96 -10.05 17.42
N PRO A 13 6.00 -9.10 18.35
CA PRO A 13 7.08 -9.03 19.35
C PRO A 13 7.27 -10.35 20.09
N GLY A 14 8.50 -10.85 20.13
CA GLY A 14 8.86 -12.11 20.78
C GLY A 14 8.61 -13.37 19.94
N TYR A 15 8.08 -13.24 18.73
CA TYR A 15 7.77 -14.38 17.86
C TYR A 15 8.37 -14.17 16.47
N LYS A 16 8.52 -15.28 15.73
CA LYS A 16 8.96 -15.20 14.32
C LYS A 16 7.79 -14.99 13.35
N THR A 17 6.58 -14.91 13.84
CA THR A 17 5.38 -14.72 13.03
C THR A 17 5.27 -13.29 12.55
N LYS A 18 5.10 -13.11 11.24
CA LYS A 18 4.93 -11.78 10.63
C LYS A 18 3.49 -11.33 10.82
N SER A 19 3.32 -10.09 11.28
CA SER A 19 1.99 -9.51 11.55
C SER A 19 1.54 -8.55 10.47
N ARG A 20 2.47 -7.95 9.73
CA ARG A 20 2.16 -6.98 8.68
C ARG A 20 3.19 -7.00 7.58
N TYR A 21 2.74 -6.64 6.38
CA TYR A 21 3.57 -6.44 5.21
C TYR A 21 3.45 -5.00 4.75
N LEU A 22 4.55 -4.44 4.29
CA LEU A 22 4.64 -3.07 3.84
C LEU A 22 5.15 -3.05 2.41
N VAL A 23 4.47 -2.31 1.54
CA VAL A 23 4.97 -2.02 0.20
C VAL A 23 4.97 -0.52 -0.01
N VAL A 24 6.08 0.01 -0.52
CA VAL A 24 6.23 1.43 -0.82
C VAL A 24 6.71 1.58 -2.25
N GLU A 25 5.98 2.37 -3.03
CA GLU A 25 6.37 2.78 -4.37
C GLU A 25 6.82 4.24 -4.33
N ILE A 26 8.04 4.50 -4.79
CA ILE A 26 8.61 5.85 -4.77
C ILE A 26 8.70 6.36 -6.20
N LYS A 27 8.10 7.52 -6.44
CA LYS A 27 8.16 8.20 -7.74
C LYS A 27 8.97 9.47 -7.63
N LYS A 28 9.89 9.64 -8.56
CA LYS A 28 10.62 10.90 -8.71
C LYS A 28 9.70 11.89 -9.42
N GLY A 29 9.39 13.01 -8.74
CA GLY A 29 8.47 13.99 -9.28
C GLY A 29 7.02 13.64 -8.98
N GLU A 30 6.12 14.17 -9.80
CA GLU A 30 4.68 14.00 -9.63
C GLU A 30 4.24 12.62 -10.10
N ALA A 31 3.33 11.99 -9.34
CA ALA A 31 2.81 10.68 -9.69
C ALA A 31 1.71 10.78 -10.75
N ALA A 32 1.75 9.90 -11.73
CA ALA A 32 0.71 9.75 -12.75
C ALA A 32 -0.27 8.64 -12.35
N ASP A 33 -1.40 8.55 -13.06
CA ASP A 33 -2.48 7.62 -12.75
C ASP A 33 -2.05 6.14 -12.77
N ASP A 34 -1.04 5.79 -13.58
CA ASP A 34 -0.56 4.41 -13.68
C ASP A 34 0.04 3.87 -12.38
N VAL A 35 0.45 4.74 -11.47
CA VAL A 35 0.99 4.32 -10.16
C VAL A 35 -0.04 3.53 -9.35
N ILE A 36 -1.33 3.84 -9.51
CA ILE A 36 -2.41 3.16 -8.79
C ILE A 36 -2.49 1.69 -9.21
N GLY A 37 -2.50 1.43 -10.52
CA GLY A 37 -2.48 0.05 -11.00
C GLY A 37 -1.22 -0.71 -10.58
N GLN A 38 -0.08 -0.04 -10.57
CA GLN A 38 1.18 -0.64 -10.17
C GLN A 38 1.20 -1.03 -8.69
N ILE A 39 0.77 -0.14 -7.79
CA ILE A 39 0.75 -0.46 -6.35
C ILE A 39 -0.24 -1.59 -6.05
N MET A 40 -1.40 -1.61 -6.71
CA MET A 40 -2.39 -2.66 -6.51
C MET A 40 -1.92 -4.01 -7.03
N LYS A 41 -1.13 -4.03 -8.09
CA LYS A 41 -0.49 -5.26 -8.57
C LYS A 41 0.41 -5.87 -7.49
N TYR A 42 1.18 -5.05 -6.80
CA TYR A 42 2.04 -5.51 -5.70
C TYR A 42 1.22 -5.95 -4.50
N VAL A 43 0.17 -5.20 -4.14
CA VAL A 43 -0.72 -5.56 -3.04
C VAL A 43 -1.36 -6.93 -3.27
N ASP A 44 -1.90 -7.16 -4.46
CA ASP A 44 -2.54 -8.43 -4.80
C ASP A 44 -1.54 -9.59 -4.82
N TRP A 45 -0.31 -9.33 -5.26
CA TRP A 45 0.73 -10.34 -5.24
C TRP A 45 1.13 -10.71 -3.79
N ILE A 46 1.31 -9.72 -2.93
CA ILE A 46 1.63 -9.96 -1.51
C ILE A 46 0.51 -10.74 -0.83
N GLN A 47 -0.74 -10.39 -1.11
CA GLN A 47 -1.88 -11.10 -0.57
C GLN A 47 -1.86 -12.58 -0.95
N GLY A 48 -1.56 -12.90 -2.21
CA GLY A 48 -1.50 -14.28 -2.66
C GLY A 48 -0.31 -15.06 -2.12
N GLU A 49 0.86 -14.43 -2.06
CA GLU A 49 2.12 -15.11 -1.74
C GLU A 49 2.41 -15.17 -0.23
N TYR A 50 2.01 -14.16 0.53
CA TYR A 50 2.42 -14.03 1.93
C TYR A 50 1.27 -13.92 2.92
N ALA A 51 0.19 -13.25 2.56
CA ALA A 51 -0.89 -12.95 3.49
C ALA A 51 -2.06 -13.95 3.43
N TYR A 52 -2.00 -14.91 2.51
CA TYR A 52 -2.97 -16.00 2.40
C TYR A 52 -4.43 -15.53 2.38
N GLY A 53 -4.71 -14.50 1.59
CA GLY A 53 -6.04 -13.95 1.44
C GLY A 53 -6.42 -12.84 2.42
N ASP A 54 -5.58 -12.55 3.40
CA ASP A 54 -5.88 -11.54 4.41
C ASP A 54 -5.26 -10.19 4.05
N TYR A 55 -6.03 -9.35 3.36
CA TYR A 55 -5.59 -8.00 2.99
C TYR A 55 -5.31 -7.12 4.20
N SER A 56 -5.88 -7.40 5.37
CA SER A 56 -5.66 -6.57 6.56
C SER A 56 -4.20 -6.57 7.04
N MET A 57 -3.41 -7.53 6.58
CA MET A 57 -1.97 -7.60 6.89
C MET A 57 -1.13 -6.66 6.02
N ILE A 58 -1.71 -5.95 5.05
CA ILE A 58 -0.96 -5.18 4.05
C ILE A 58 -1.16 -3.70 4.24
N GLU A 59 -0.06 -2.95 4.28
CA GLU A 59 -0.06 -1.49 4.21
C GLU A 59 0.71 -1.08 2.95
N ALA A 60 0.15 -0.16 2.18
CA ALA A 60 0.75 0.30 0.94
C ALA A 60 0.85 1.82 0.90
N TYR A 61 1.98 2.31 0.43
CA TYR A 61 2.26 3.73 0.32
C TYR A 61 2.78 4.06 -1.06
N VAL A 62 2.32 5.17 -1.61
CA VAL A 62 2.93 5.78 -2.79
C VAL A 62 3.52 7.11 -2.36
N VAL A 63 4.82 7.29 -2.58
CA VAL A 63 5.56 8.49 -2.22
C VAL A 63 5.95 9.24 -3.48
N ALA A 64 5.55 10.49 -3.61
CA ALA A 64 5.83 11.32 -4.77
C ALA A 64 5.89 12.80 -4.35
N SER A 65 6.38 13.67 -5.25
CA SER A 65 6.42 15.10 -4.95
C SER A 65 5.03 15.76 -5.01
N GLY A 66 4.07 15.11 -5.64
CA GLY A 66 2.70 15.60 -5.73
C GLY A 66 1.80 14.58 -6.40
N PHE A 67 0.51 14.76 -6.20
CA PHE A 67 -0.54 13.92 -6.76
C PHE A 67 -1.61 14.82 -7.36
N SER A 68 -2.03 14.51 -8.59
CA SER A 68 -3.19 15.18 -9.18
C SER A 68 -4.49 14.67 -8.56
N ASP A 69 -5.56 15.43 -8.74
CA ASP A 69 -6.88 15.00 -8.26
C ASP A 69 -7.31 13.68 -8.90
N SER A 70 -6.92 13.43 -10.14
CA SER A 70 -7.25 12.18 -10.84
C SER A 70 -6.61 10.96 -10.18
N VAL A 71 -5.38 11.08 -9.67
CA VAL A 71 -4.70 10.00 -8.93
C VAL A 71 -5.45 9.69 -7.64
N SER A 72 -5.80 10.72 -6.88
CA SER A 72 -6.53 10.58 -5.64
C SER A 72 -7.90 9.92 -5.84
N GLN A 73 -8.63 10.36 -6.86
CA GLN A 73 -9.94 9.79 -7.21
C GLN A 73 -9.80 8.33 -7.67
N LYS A 74 -8.79 8.03 -8.46
CA LYS A 74 -8.52 6.67 -8.92
C LYS A 74 -8.16 5.76 -7.73
N ARG A 75 -7.36 6.25 -6.78
CA ARG A 75 -7.04 5.53 -5.54
C ARG A 75 -8.32 5.19 -4.78
N ASP A 76 -9.20 6.16 -4.58
CA ASP A 76 -10.44 5.96 -3.82
C ASP A 76 -11.36 4.95 -4.49
N ARG A 77 -11.35 4.87 -5.82
CA ARG A 77 -12.19 3.97 -6.59
C ARG A 77 -11.59 2.57 -6.78
N GLU A 78 -10.30 2.47 -7.02
CA GLU A 78 -9.66 1.22 -7.45
C GLU A 78 -8.83 0.53 -6.35
N CYS A 79 -8.41 1.25 -5.32
CA CYS A 79 -7.62 0.67 -4.23
C CYS A 79 -8.52 0.14 -3.11
N VAL A 80 -9.51 -0.65 -3.50
CA VAL A 80 -10.46 -1.27 -2.58
C VAL A 80 -10.51 -2.76 -2.88
N ARG A 81 -10.44 -3.57 -1.83
CA ARG A 81 -10.59 -5.03 -1.96
C ARG A 81 -11.60 -5.53 -0.94
N HIS A 82 -12.50 -6.37 -1.40
CA HIS A 82 -13.46 -7.08 -0.56
C HIS A 82 -12.95 -8.49 -0.34
N TYR A 83 -12.93 -8.92 0.92
CA TYR A 83 -12.44 -10.24 1.29
C TYR A 83 -13.19 -10.75 2.50
N THR A 84 -13.00 -12.01 2.86
CA THR A 84 -13.59 -12.59 4.07
C THR A 84 -12.51 -13.01 5.03
N LYS A 85 -12.81 -12.91 6.32
CA LYS A 85 -11.91 -13.29 7.39
C LYS A 85 -12.58 -14.32 8.27
N GLY A 86 -11.84 -15.40 8.59
CA GLY A 86 -12.39 -16.49 9.38
C GLY A 86 -13.26 -17.42 8.55
N CYS A 87 -13.81 -18.44 9.19
CA CYS A 87 -14.64 -19.45 8.50
C CYS A 87 -15.82 -19.97 9.31
N ARG A 88 -16.00 -19.50 10.55
CA ARG A 88 -17.12 -19.99 11.42
C ARG A 88 -17.65 -18.87 12.33
N PRO A 89 -18.37 -17.88 11.83
CA PRO A 89 -18.69 -17.60 10.44
C PRO A 89 -17.58 -16.84 9.72
N ALA A 90 -17.61 -16.82 8.40
CA ALA A 90 -16.79 -15.94 7.60
C ALA A 90 -17.31 -14.51 7.74
N ILE A 91 -16.42 -13.56 8.01
CA ILE A 91 -16.78 -12.16 8.21
C ILE A 91 -16.35 -11.36 6.97
N PRO A 92 -17.28 -10.67 6.29
CA PRO A 92 -16.92 -9.83 5.15
C PRO A 92 -16.12 -8.61 5.64
N CYS A 93 -15.04 -8.30 4.94
CA CYS A 93 -14.15 -7.19 5.25
C CYS A 93 -13.87 -6.36 4.01
N ILE A 94 -13.49 -5.10 4.23
CA ILE A 94 -13.07 -4.19 3.16
C ILE A 94 -11.67 -3.67 3.50
N TRP A 95 -10.80 -3.73 2.50
CA TRP A 95 -9.46 -3.17 2.58
C TRP A 95 -9.36 -1.95 1.67
N SER A 96 -8.79 -0.86 2.18
CA SER A 96 -8.57 0.37 1.42
C SER A 96 -7.34 1.13 1.91
N SER A 97 -6.28 0.41 2.24
CA SER A 97 -5.11 0.97 2.93
C SER A 97 -3.96 1.38 2.01
N VAL A 98 -4.27 2.01 0.87
CA VAL A 98 -3.26 2.68 0.06
C VAL A 98 -3.22 4.15 0.46
N LYS A 99 -2.06 4.60 0.93
CA LYS A 99 -1.85 5.99 1.34
C LYS A 99 -0.93 6.70 0.37
N LEU A 100 -1.29 7.94 0.05
CA LEU A 100 -0.50 8.82 -0.81
C LEU A 100 0.28 9.78 0.09
N VAL A 101 1.60 9.83 -0.10
CA VAL A 101 2.49 10.64 0.73
C VAL A 101 3.27 11.58 -0.17
N GLU A 102 3.15 12.88 0.05
CA GLU A 102 3.94 13.88 -0.63
C GLU A 102 5.26 14.09 0.09
N TYR A 103 6.34 14.13 -0.67
CA TYR A 103 7.61 14.55 -0.14
C TYR A 103 7.96 15.95 -0.61
N GLU A 104 8.66 16.68 0.25
CA GLU A 104 9.15 18.01 -0.02
C GLU A 104 10.56 18.13 0.56
N PHE A 105 11.47 18.73 -0.20
CA PHE A 105 12.83 18.91 0.24
C PHE A 105 13.12 20.41 0.34
N ILE A 106 13.09 20.94 1.57
CA ILE A 106 13.30 22.37 1.85
C ILE A 106 14.43 22.51 2.86
N ASP A 107 15.37 23.41 2.59
CA ASP A 107 16.50 23.72 3.48
C ASP A 107 17.29 22.47 3.89
N ASN A 108 17.54 21.58 2.92
CA ASN A 108 18.22 20.30 3.13
C ASN A 108 17.50 19.35 4.08
N LYS A 109 16.20 19.56 4.29
CA LYS A 109 15.36 18.68 5.12
C LYS A 109 14.28 18.03 4.27
N LEU A 110 14.10 16.73 4.45
CA LEU A 110 13.02 15.97 3.84
C LEU A 110 11.79 16.04 4.72
N SER A 111 10.67 16.44 4.14
CA SER A 111 9.38 16.47 4.81
C SER A 111 8.41 15.54 4.10
N LEU A 112 7.68 14.74 4.85
CA LEU A 112 6.67 13.80 4.34
C LEU A 112 5.31 14.19 4.89
N LYS A 113 4.31 14.22 4.02
CA LYS A 113 2.94 14.56 4.39
C LYS A 113 1.96 13.62 3.70
N GLU A 114 1.12 12.97 4.46
CA GLU A 114 0.00 12.19 3.91
C GLU A 114 -1.08 13.13 3.35
N VAL A 115 -1.52 12.86 2.15
CA VAL A 115 -2.52 13.67 1.46
C VAL A 115 -3.82 12.92 1.19
#